data_884188e45a71531899c8ce48ed4f4013
#
_entry.id   884188e45a71531899c8ce48ed4f4013
#
_cell.length_a   1.000
_cell.length_b   1.000
_cell.length_c   1.000
_cell.angle_alpha   90.00
_cell.angle_beta   90.00
_cell.angle_gamma   90.00
#
_symmetry.space_group_name_H-M   'P 1'
#
loop_
_entity.id
_entity.type
_entity.pdbx_description
1 polymer ?
#
loop_
_entity_poly.entity_id
_entity_poly.type
_entity_poly.pdbx_seq_one_letter_code
_entity_poly.pdbx_strand_id
1 'polypeptide(L)'
;HAMAMLVPESFNEKNPISEELKAFYEYHSILMEPWDGPAALLFSDGRYAGGMLDRNGLRPARYLITKNDMMVVASEVGVMDFEPGDIKEKGRLQPGKILLVDTEKGEIYYDDELKQQLANAKPYRNWLSANRIELDELKSGRKVPHSIERYDCMLRTFGYSKEDIEKIISPMA
;
A
#
# COMPACT_ATOMS: atom_id res chain seq x y z
N HIS A 1 4.25 -10.18 -1.34
CA HIS A 1 4.84 -9.33 -0.30
C HIS A 1 5.16 -7.93 -0.82
N ALA A 2 6.02 -7.80 -1.85
CA ALA A 2 6.40 -6.51 -2.43
C ALA A 2 5.19 -5.66 -2.87
N MET A 3 4.17 -6.28 -3.45
CA MET A 3 2.95 -5.59 -3.87
C MET A 3 2.13 -5.06 -2.69
N ALA A 4 1.97 -5.86 -1.62
CA ALA A 4 1.28 -5.42 -0.42
C ALA A 4 2.03 -4.26 0.29
N MET A 5 3.35 -4.25 0.21
CA MET A 5 4.20 -3.17 0.72
C MET A 5 4.08 -1.91 -0.15
N LEU A 6 4.06 -2.07 -1.48
CA LEU A 6 3.99 -0.96 -2.43
C LEU A 6 2.64 -0.26 -2.41
N VAL A 7 1.55 -1.01 -2.25
CA VAL A 7 0.18 -0.47 -2.20
C VAL A 7 -0.49 -0.90 -0.89
N PRO A 8 -0.18 -0.22 0.22
CA PRO A 8 -0.81 -0.52 1.50
C PRO A 8 -2.31 -0.20 1.45
N GLU A 9 -3.10 -1.03 2.11
CA GLU A 9 -4.53 -0.82 2.24
C GLU A 9 -4.82 0.40 3.10
N SER A 10 -5.80 1.20 2.66
CA SER A 10 -6.30 2.30 3.47
C SER A 10 -7.21 1.77 4.57
N PHE A 11 -6.97 2.15 5.80
CA PHE A 11 -7.78 1.74 6.95
C PHE A 11 -8.16 2.94 7.82
N ASN A 12 -9.34 2.86 8.41
CA ASN A 12 -9.88 3.87 9.32
C ASN A 12 -10.96 3.22 10.22
N GLU A 13 -11.66 4.01 11.01
CA GLU A 13 -12.73 3.51 11.88
C GLU A 13 -13.86 2.79 11.12
N LYS A 14 -14.12 3.18 9.87
CA LYS A 14 -15.15 2.56 9.02
C LYS A 14 -14.65 1.31 8.29
N ASN A 15 -13.35 1.19 8.12
CA ASN A 15 -12.69 0.04 7.48
C ASN A 15 -11.52 -0.42 8.35
N PRO A 16 -11.79 -1.06 9.50
CA PRO A 16 -10.75 -1.53 10.41
C PRO A 16 -10.03 -2.74 9.80
N ILE A 17 -8.73 -2.82 10.04
CA ILE A 17 -7.90 -3.99 9.74
C ILE A 17 -7.32 -4.55 11.04
N SER A 18 -6.80 -5.78 11.00
CA SER A 18 -6.18 -6.40 12.19
C SER A 18 -4.93 -5.65 12.65
N GLU A 19 -4.59 -5.74 13.92
CA GLU A 19 -3.39 -5.11 14.48
C GLU A 19 -2.10 -5.70 13.86
N GLU A 20 -2.12 -6.97 13.49
CA GLU A 20 -1.02 -7.64 12.79
C GLU A 20 -0.81 -7.05 11.41
N LEU A 21 -1.89 -6.78 10.68
CA LEU A 21 -1.82 -6.18 9.35
C LEU A 21 -1.41 -4.71 9.42
N LYS A 22 -1.87 -3.96 10.43
CA LYS A 22 -1.37 -2.61 10.70
C LYS A 22 0.13 -2.61 10.95
N ALA A 23 0.61 -3.50 11.80
CA ALA A 23 2.04 -3.62 12.10
C ALA A 23 2.86 -4.02 10.87
N PHE A 24 2.32 -4.89 10.01
CA PHE A 24 2.93 -5.21 8.73
C PHE A 24 3.11 -3.96 7.85
N TYR A 25 2.07 -3.16 7.67
CA TYR A 25 2.14 -1.94 6.87
C TYR A 25 3.06 -0.88 7.49
N GLU A 26 2.96 -0.66 8.80
CA GLU A 26 3.82 0.29 9.52
C GLU A 26 5.30 -0.09 9.39
N TYR A 27 5.64 -1.36 9.60
CA TYR A 27 7.01 -1.84 9.45
C TYR A 27 7.55 -1.59 8.02
N HIS A 28 6.75 -1.87 7.00
CA HIS A 28 7.19 -1.73 5.62
C HIS A 28 7.20 -0.28 5.11
N SER A 29 6.40 0.61 5.70
CA SER A 29 6.40 2.03 5.37
C SER A 29 7.73 2.72 5.66
N ILE A 30 8.54 2.14 6.55
CA ILE A 30 9.90 2.62 6.84
C ILE A 30 10.86 2.35 5.69
N LEU A 31 10.59 1.34 4.87
CA LEU A 31 11.49 0.86 3.83
C LEU A 31 11.32 1.58 2.49
N MET A 32 10.12 2.01 2.19
CA MET A 32 9.81 2.70 0.94
C MET A 32 8.49 3.47 1.04
N GLU A 33 8.37 4.49 0.22
CA GLU A 33 7.12 5.22 0.06
C GLU A 33 6.09 4.36 -0.68
N PRO A 34 4.80 4.46 -0.30
CA PRO A 34 3.74 3.77 -1.02
C PRO A 34 3.56 4.37 -2.42
N TRP A 35 3.02 3.54 -3.33
CA TRP A 35 2.64 4.02 -4.65
C TRP A 35 1.55 5.11 -4.55
N ASP A 36 1.78 6.20 -5.25
CA ASP A 36 0.79 7.26 -5.42
C ASP A 36 0.37 7.38 -6.89
N GLY A 37 -0.94 7.52 -7.12
CA GLY A 37 -1.55 7.67 -8.43
C GLY A 37 -2.26 6.42 -8.97
N PRO A 38 -2.93 6.55 -10.14
CA PRO A 38 -3.68 5.47 -10.76
C PRO A 38 -2.78 4.35 -11.25
N ALA A 39 -3.02 3.12 -10.81
CA ALA A 39 -2.26 1.96 -11.25
C ALA A 39 -3.10 0.68 -11.30
N ALA A 40 -2.82 -0.15 -12.29
CA ALA A 40 -3.15 -1.55 -12.32
C ALA A 40 -1.82 -2.30 -12.44
N LEU A 41 -1.38 -2.91 -11.35
CA LEU A 41 -0.07 -3.53 -11.23
C LEU A 41 -0.21 -5.02 -11.44
N LEU A 42 0.51 -5.56 -12.42
CA LEU A 42 0.63 -6.98 -12.66
C LEU A 42 2.06 -7.41 -12.37
N PHE A 43 2.23 -8.60 -11.85
CA PHE A 43 3.54 -9.13 -11.50
C PHE A 43 3.62 -10.64 -11.70
N SER A 44 4.84 -11.12 -11.86
CA SER A 44 5.18 -12.54 -11.83
C SER A 44 6.59 -12.71 -11.30
N ASP A 45 6.83 -13.82 -10.59
CA ASP A 45 8.17 -14.22 -10.12
C ASP A 45 8.60 -15.59 -10.68
N GLY A 46 7.85 -16.07 -11.68
CA GLY A 46 8.09 -17.38 -12.31
C GLY A 46 7.19 -18.50 -11.76
N ARG A 47 6.79 -18.44 -10.51
CA ARG A 47 5.79 -19.34 -9.90
C ARG A 47 4.46 -18.64 -9.67
N TYR A 48 4.51 -17.49 -9.03
CA TYR A 48 3.33 -16.70 -8.76
C TYR A 48 3.08 -15.67 -9.86
N ALA A 49 1.83 -15.51 -10.23
CA ALA A 49 1.37 -14.42 -11.07
C ALA A 49 0.21 -13.73 -10.36
N GLY A 50 0.14 -12.41 -10.44
CA GLY A 50 -0.91 -11.71 -9.74
C GLY A 50 -1.14 -10.29 -10.22
N GLY A 51 -2.17 -9.66 -9.66
CA GLY A 51 -2.52 -8.30 -9.96
C GLY A 51 -3.11 -7.58 -8.77
N MET A 52 -2.93 -6.27 -8.75
CA MET A 52 -3.44 -5.38 -7.73
C MET A 52 -3.76 -4.03 -8.33
N LEU A 53 -4.83 -3.39 -7.89
CA LEU A 53 -5.12 -2.00 -8.20
C LEU A 53 -4.50 -1.08 -7.16
N ASP A 54 -4.33 0.19 -7.53
CA ASP A 54 -4.05 1.25 -6.56
C ASP A 54 -5.13 1.30 -5.48
N ARG A 55 -4.84 1.91 -4.35
CA ARG A 55 -5.74 1.93 -3.19
C ARG A 55 -7.13 2.53 -3.47
N ASN A 56 -7.22 3.41 -4.48
CA ASN A 56 -8.48 4.03 -4.90
C ASN A 56 -9.15 3.30 -6.07
N GLY A 57 -8.44 2.38 -6.73
CA GLY A 57 -8.93 1.62 -7.88
C GLY A 57 -9.29 2.49 -9.08
N LEU A 58 -8.50 3.52 -9.34
CA LEU A 58 -8.75 4.48 -10.40
C LEU A 58 -8.58 3.87 -11.79
N ARG A 59 -7.70 2.87 -11.93
CA ARG A 59 -7.61 2.06 -13.15
C ARG A 59 -8.43 0.79 -13.02
N PRO A 60 -9.22 0.43 -14.03
CA PRO A 60 -9.93 -0.84 -14.04
C PRO A 60 -8.96 -1.99 -14.32
N ALA A 61 -9.23 -3.14 -13.73
CA ALA A 61 -8.72 -4.43 -14.19
C ALA A 61 -9.78 -5.49 -13.97
N ARG A 62 -9.99 -6.31 -14.97
CA ARG A 62 -10.97 -7.40 -14.99
C ARG A 62 -10.24 -8.71 -15.14
N TYR A 63 -10.83 -9.77 -14.63
CA TYR A 63 -10.33 -11.10 -14.86
C TYR A 63 -11.44 -12.02 -15.35
N LEU A 64 -11.04 -13.04 -16.05
CA LEU A 64 -11.88 -14.19 -16.37
C LEU A 64 -11.08 -15.48 -16.15
N ILE A 65 -11.79 -16.54 -15.79
CA ILE A 65 -11.25 -17.88 -15.63
C ILE A 65 -12.05 -18.79 -16.56
N THR A 66 -11.35 -19.57 -17.34
CA THR A 66 -11.97 -20.53 -18.26
C THR A 66 -12.13 -21.91 -17.61
N LYS A 67 -12.92 -22.77 -18.21
CA LYS A 67 -13.12 -24.16 -17.76
C LYS A 67 -11.89 -25.05 -17.91
N ASN A 68 -10.95 -24.66 -18.77
CA ASN A 68 -9.65 -25.31 -18.92
C ASN A 68 -8.55 -24.65 -18.08
N ASP A 69 -8.94 -23.95 -17.00
CA ASP A 69 -8.06 -23.34 -15.98
C ASP A 69 -7.09 -22.28 -16.50
N MET A 70 -7.42 -21.62 -17.62
CA MET A 70 -6.72 -20.44 -18.06
C MET A 70 -7.30 -19.20 -17.38
N MET A 71 -6.45 -18.32 -16.86
CA MET A 71 -6.84 -17.03 -16.30
C MET A 71 -6.29 -15.89 -17.16
N VAL A 72 -7.15 -14.93 -17.45
CA VAL A 72 -6.78 -13.68 -18.14
C VAL A 72 -7.12 -12.51 -17.27
N VAL A 73 -6.17 -11.62 -17.05
CA VAL A 73 -6.35 -10.35 -16.33
C VAL A 73 -5.97 -9.21 -17.28
N ALA A 74 -6.90 -8.27 -17.48
CA ALA A 74 -6.68 -7.14 -18.38
C ALA A 74 -7.48 -5.91 -17.95
N SER A 75 -7.05 -4.73 -18.35
CA SER A 75 -7.78 -3.47 -18.13
C SER A 75 -9.06 -3.41 -18.95
N GLU A 76 -9.07 -4.04 -20.11
CA GLU A 76 -10.18 -4.02 -21.06
C GLU A 76 -10.80 -5.42 -21.22
N VAL A 77 -12.10 -5.47 -21.57
CA VAL A 77 -12.75 -6.70 -22.06
C VAL A 77 -12.45 -6.87 -23.55
N GLY A 78 -12.39 -8.13 -24.00
CA GLY A 78 -12.20 -8.44 -25.41
C GLY A 78 -10.75 -8.38 -25.89
N VAL A 79 -9.76 -8.40 -24.97
CA VAL A 79 -8.34 -8.55 -25.33
C VAL A 79 -8.05 -9.95 -25.90
N MET A 80 -8.88 -10.91 -25.57
CA MET A 80 -8.91 -12.26 -26.13
C MET A 80 -10.37 -12.70 -26.30
N ASP A 81 -10.64 -13.41 -27.37
CA ASP A 81 -11.97 -13.96 -27.65
C ASP A 81 -12.14 -15.30 -26.94
N PHE A 82 -13.25 -15.46 -26.25
CA PHE A 82 -13.67 -16.69 -25.58
C PHE A 82 -15.14 -16.97 -25.88
N GLU A 83 -15.42 -18.21 -26.16
CA GLU A 83 -16.81 -18.64 -26.24
C GLU A 83 -17.47 -18.53 -24.86
N PRO A 84 -18.68 -17.96 -24.76
CA PRO A 84 -19.35 -17.80 -23.48
C PRO A 84 -19.49 -19.10 -22.67
N GLY A 85 -19.60 -20.24 -23.36
CA GLY A 85 -19.68 -21.55 -22.76
C GLY A 85 -18.39 -22.04 -22.09
N ASP A 86 -17.25 -21.47 -22.44
CA ASP A 86 -15.96 -21.86 -21.89
C ASP A 86 -15.56 -21.07 -20.64
N ILE A 87 -16.33 -20.06 -20.32
CA ILE A 87 -16.03 -19.20 -19.16
C ILE A 87 -16.61 -19.83 -17.91
N LYS A 88 -15.75 -20.04 -16.90
CA LYS A 88 -16.08 -20.54 -15.57
C LYS A 88 -16.44 -19.39 -14.62
N GLU A 89 -15.66 -18.31 -14.65
CA GLU A 89 -15.82 -17.18 -13.75
C GLU A 89 -15.39 -15.88 -14.43
N LYS A 90 -16.05 -14.78 -14.07
CA LYS A 90 -15.68 -13.42 -14.45
C LYS A 90 -15.70 -12.52 -13.21
N GLY A 91 -14.72 -11.65 -13.10
CA GLY A 91 -14.67 -10.68 -12.02
C GLY A 91 -13.89 -9.44 -12.39
N ARG A 92 -13.73 -8.58 -11.40
CA ARG A 92 -12.84 -7.43 -11.48
C ARG A 92 -12.04 -7.30 -10.20
N LEU A 93 -10.82 -6.81 -10.32
CA LEU A 93 -10.02 -6.46 -9.17
C LEU A 93 -10.68 -5.32 -8.41
N GLN A 94 -10.64 -5.40 -7.10
CA GLN A 94 -11.15 -4.35 -6.21
C GLN A 94 -10.03 -3.38 -5.84
N PRO A 95 -10.35 -2.12 -5.50
CA PRO A 95 -9.38 -1.13 -5.03
C PRO A 95 -8.52 -1.67 -3.89
N GLY A 96 -7.20 -1.57 -4.02
CA GLY A 96 -6.26 -2.03 -3.00
C GLY A 96 -6.23 -3.53 -2.72
N LYS A 97 -6.95 -4.35 -3.48
CA LYS A 97 -7.05 -5.80 -3.29
C LYS A 97 -6.13 -6.56 -4.23
N ILE A 98 -5.47 -7.59 -3.71
CA ILE A 98 -4.56 -8.47 -4.44
C ILE A 98 -5.30 -9.73 -4.89
N LEU A 99 -5.05 -10.12 -6.13
CA LEU A 99 -5.36 -11.44 -6.66
C LEU A 99 -4.04 -12.13 -7.01
N LEU A 100 -3.80 -13.33 -6.47
CA LEU A 100 -2.58 -14.10 -6.67
C LEU A 100 -2.91 -15.51 -7.15
N VAL A 101 -2.17 -15.96 -8.14
CA VAL A 101 -2.23 -17.34 -8.66
C VAL A 101 -0.91 -18.04 -8.38
N ASP A 102 -0.96 -19.20 -7.74
CA ASP A 102 0.16 -20.14 -7.67
C ASP A 102 0.07 -21.08 -8.87
N THR A 103 0.90 -20.86 -9.87
CA THR A 103 0.83 -21.63 -11.13
C THR A 103 1.33 -23.05 -10.97
N GLU A 104 2.11 -23.36 -9.93
CA GLU A 104 2.59 -24.72 -9.64
C GLU A 104 1.48 -25.56 -9.00
N LYS A 105 0.68 -24.97 -8.12
CA LYS A 105 -0.43 -25.63 -7.44
C LYS A 105 -1.75 -25.55 -8.20
N GLY A 106 -1.91 -24.56 -9.09
CA GLY A 106 -3.19 -24.23 -9.72
C GLY A 106 -4.20 -23.61 -8.76
N GLU A 107 -3.74 -22.90 -7.74
CA GLU A 107 -4.56 -22.29 -6.71
C GLU A 107 -4.62 -20.76 -6.87
N ILE A 108 -5.79 -20.20 -6.54
CA ILE A 108 -6.01 -18.75 -6.52
C ILE A 108 -6.15 -18.30 -5.09
N TYR A 109 -5.38 -17.31 -4.69
CA TYR A 109 -5.44 -16.68 -3.38
C TYR A 109 -6.05 -15.28 -3.51
N TYR A 110 -7.01 -15.01 -2.67
CA TYR A 110 -7.66 -13.70 -2.60
C TYR A 110 -7.06 -12.85 -1.48
N ASP A 111 -7.31 -11.57 -1.56
CA ASP A 111 -6.69 -10.53 -0.76
C ASP A 111 -6.60 -10.80 0.74
N ASP A 112 -7.76 -11.07 1.36
CA ASP A 112 -7.84 -11.15 2.83
C ASP A 112 -7.01 -12.32 3.39
N GLU A 113 -7.10 -13.48 2.74
CA GLU A 113 -6.30 -14.65 3.12
C GLU A 113 -4.81 -14.40 2.94
N LEU A 114 -4.43 -13.85 1.78
CA LEU A 114 -3.04 -13.56 1.47
C LEU A 114 -2.44 -12.53 2.43
N LYS A 115 -3.16 -11.44 2.70
CA LYS A 115 -2.72 -10.39 3.62
C LYS A 115 -2.57 -10.91 5.05
N GLN A 116 -3.49 -11.76 5.52
CA GLN A 116 -3.37 -12.39 6.84
C GLN A 116 -2.14 -13.31 6.92
N GLN A 117 -1.87 -14.09 5.90
CA GLN A 117 -0.66 -14.92 5.84
C GLN A 117 0.60 -14.05 5.89
N LEU A 118 0.67 -12.97 5.13
CA LEU A 118 1.82 -12.04 5.12
C LEU A 118 2.00 -11.34 6.47
N ALA A 119 0.92 -10.87 7.07
CA ALA A 119 0.95 -10.16 8.35
C ALA A 119 1.44 -11.06 9.51
N ASN A 120 1.13 -12.35 9.45
CA ASN A 120 1.54 -13.33 10.46
C ASN A 120 2.85 -14.05 10.14
N ALA A 121 3.45 -13.80 8.97
CA ALA A 121 4.67 -14.49 8.56
C ALA A 121 5.90 -14.13 9.42
N LYS A 122 5.90 -12.96 10.04
CA LYS A 122 6.98 -12.49 10.92
C LYS A 122 6.40 -11.66 12.07
N PRO A 123 7.12 -11.51 13.18
CA PRO A 123 6.63 -10.80 14.36
C PRO A 123 6.78 -9.28 14.23
N TYR A 124 6.19 -8.67 13.22
CA TYR A 124 6.31 -7.24 12.92
C TYR A 124 5.93 -6.34 14.10
N ARG A 125 4.85 -6.68 14.81
CA ARG A 125 4.40 -5.96 15.99
C ARG A 125 5.44 -5.93 17.10
N ASN A 126 6.11 -7.06 17.35
CA ASN A 126 7.16 -7.14 18.36
C ASN A 126 8.37 -6.28 17.95
N TRP A 127 8.72 -6.30 16.66
CA TRP A 127 9.82 -5.49 16.16
C TRP A 127 9.53 -4.01 16.29
N LEU A 128 8.33 -3.57 15.96
CA LEU A 128 7.92 -2.18 16.12
C LEU A 128 7.95 -1.76 17.59
N SER A 129 7.30 -2.50 18.47
CA SER A 129 7.24 -2.15 19.89
C SER A 129 8.62 -2.12 20.59
N ALA A 130 9.58 -2.91 20.11
CA ALA A 130 10.93 -2.94 20.66
C ALA A 130 11.85 -1.84 20.13
N ASN A 131 11.56 -1.30 18.95
CA ASN A 131 12.50 -0.40 18.26
C ASN A 131 11.90 0.97 17.92
N ARG A 132 10.57 1.15 18.02
CA ARG A 132 9.93 2.45 17.77
C ARG A 132 10.24 3.41 18.92
N ILE A 133 10.70 4.59 18.56
CA ILE A 133 10.93 5.70 19.48
C ILE A 133 9.95 6.80 19.12
N GLU A 134 9.15 7.23 20.07
CA GLU A 134 8.23 8.35 19.88
C GLU A 134 9.00 9.68 19.94
N LEU A 135 8.61 10.64 19.10
CA LEU A 135 9.29 11.95 19.06
C LEU A 135 9.28 12.65 20.42
N ASP A 136 8.22 12.47 21.20
CA ASP A 136 8.10 13.06 22.54
C ASP A 136 9.12 12.51 23.54
N GLU A 137 9.58 11.28 23.35
CA GLU A 137 10.64 10.66 24.19
C GLU A 137 12.01 11.27 23.91
N LEU A 138 12.20 11.87 22.73
CA LEU A 138 13.44 12.53 22.32
C LEU A 138 13.53 13.98 22.77
N LYS A 139 12.51 14.51 23.45
CA LYS A 139 12.51 15.92 23.92
C LYS A 139 13.67 16.15 24.86
N SER A 140 14.73 16.78 24.36
CA SER A 140 15.76 17.37 25.21
C SER A 140 15.10 18.48 26.01
N GLY A 141 15.30 18.50 27.34
CA GLY A 141 14.82 19.57 28.21
C GLY A 141 15.44 20.97 27.94
N ARG A 142 16.18 21.12 26.86
CA ARG A 142 16.83 22.35 26.45
C ARG A 142 15.80 23.22 25.72
N LYS A 143 15.17 24.12 26.47
CA LYS A 143 14.36 25.19 25.87
C LYS A 143 15.33 26.16 25.17
N VAL A 144 15.30 26.16 23.83
CA VAL A 144 15.96 27.23 23.07
C VAL A 144 15.06 28.46 23.18
N PRO A 145 15.51 29.57 23.74
CA PRO A 145 14.72 30.79 23.82
C PRO A 145 14.47 31.30 22.39
N HIS A 146 13.21 31.25 21.94
CA HIS A 146 12.83 31.81 20.68
C HIS A 146 12.39 33.28 20.88
N SER A 147 13.16 34.22 20.32
CA SER A 147 12.73 35.59 20.19
C SER A 147 11.76 35.71 19.02
N ILE A 148 10.47 35.83 19.29
CA ILE A 148 9.42 36.00 18.28
C ILE A 148 9.68 37.22 17.39
N GLU A 149 10.32 38.26 17.94
CA GLU A 149 10.62 39.53 17.23
C GLU A 149 11.59 39.36 16.06
N ARG A 150 12.36 38.28 16.01
CA ARG A 150 13.32 38.01 14.93
C ARG A 150 12.91 36.87 13.99
N TYR A 151 11.74 36.29 14.19
CA TYR A 151 11.34 35.08 13.50
C TYR A 151 11.29 35.29 11.98
N ASP A 152 10.64 36.33 11.50
CA ASP A 152 10.56 36.65 10.07
C ASP A 152 11.93 36.92 9.43
N CYS A 153 12.81 37.57 10.18
CA CYS A 153 14.16 37.80 9.72
C CYS A 153 14.95 36.47 9.61
N MET A 154 14.78 35.58 10.55
CA MET A 154 15.42 34.26 10.54
C MET A 154 14.91 33.41 9.39
N LEU A 155 13.60 33.37 9.16
CA LEU A 155 13.02 32.63 8.04
C LEU A 155 13.58 33.09 6.69
N ARG A 156 13.65 34.39 6.48
CA ARG A 156 14.25 34.98 5.28
C ARG A 156 15.74 34.69 5.16
N THR A 157 16.46 34.77 6.28
CA THR A 157 17.91 34.51 6.29
C THR A 157 18.22 33.06 5.91
N PHE A 158 17.39 32.11 6.36
CA PHE A 158 17.52 30.69 6.03
C PHE A 158 16.82 30.30 4.71
N GLY A 159 16.27 31.27 3.98
CA GLY A 159 15.70 31.06 2.65
C GLY A 159 14.31 30.41 2.63
N TYR A 160 13.62 30.37 3.78
CA TYR A 160 12.25 29.83 3.82
C TYR A 160 11.25 30.81 3.19
N SER A 161 10.52 30.33 2.20
CA SER A 161 9.37 31.04 1.63
C SER A 161 8.12 30.87 2.51
N LYS A 162 7.13 31.70 2.28
CA LYS A 162 5.82 31.55 2.93
C LYS A 162 5.17 30.21 2.56
N GLU A 163 5.37 29.76 1.34
CA GLU A 163 4.87 28.47 0.86
C GLU A 163 5.55 27.31 1.57
N ASP A 164 6.86 27.35 1.79
CA ASP A 164 7.59 26.35 2.57
C ASP A 164 7.02 26.22 4.00
N ILE A 165 6.72 27.35 4.62
CA ILE A 165 6.14 27.35 5.96
C ILE A 165 4.73 26.74 5.95
N GLU A 166 3.86 27.16 5.05
CA GLU A 166 2.46 26.76 5.04
C GLU A 166 2.24 25.32 4.52
N LYS A 167 3.04 24.90 3.54
CA LYS A 167 2.81 23.62 2.85
C LYS A 167 3.70 22.48 3.33
N ILE A 168 4.87 22.80 3.87
CA ILE A 168 5.87 21.79 4.25
C ILE A 168 6.04 21.76 5.77
N ILE A 169 6.44 22.87 6.37
CA ILE A 169 6.85 22.90 7.79
C ILE A 169 5.64 22.81 8.74
N SER A 170 4.58 23.60 8.50
CA SER A 170 3.39 23.57 9.35
C SER A 170 2.71 22.20 9.44
N PRO A 171 2.57 21.42 8.36
CA PRO A 171 2.01 20.08 8.46
C PRO A 171 2.89 19.06 9.19
N MET A 172 4.19 19.39 9.40
CA MET A 172 5.16 18.52 10.09
C MET A 172 5.26 18.84 11.59
N ALA A 173 4.67 19.93 12.03
CA ALA A 173 4.71 20.44 13.42
C ALA A 173 3.42 20.08 14.18
#